data_8b95366b3e0bc5d00bf4a92c6d18bf5a
#
_entry.id   8b95366b3e0bc5d00bf4a92c6d18bf5a
#
_cell.length_a   1.000
_cell.length_b   1.000
_cell.length_c   1.000
_cell.angle_alpha   90.00
_cell.angle_beta   90.00
_cell.angle_gamma   90.00
#
_symmetry.space_group_name_H-M   'P 1'
#
loop_
_entity.id
_entity.type
_entity.pdbx_description
1 polymer ?
#
loop_
_entity_poly.entity_id
_entity_poly.type
_entity_poly.pdbx_seq_one_letter_code
_entity_poly.pdbx_strand_id
1 'polypeptide(L)'
;GLGDVYKRQLHTNDSNRFEARHVNLKVNSSNKSFFLDKYETDQVLAIPNAHAEGKLILDKDKLTEIESNNQVAFRYCNSEGSLEAGYPWNPNGAPNDIAGITNSRGNVLGMMPHPERVFHGWQHTDWTSTGRNPDGPGDGRALFEGVVEFLCK
;
A
#
# COMPACT_ATOMS: atom_id res chain seq x y z
N GLY A 1 -7.31 -17.84 18.62
CA GLY A 1 -6.41 -18.91 18.23
C GLY A 1 -5.89 -18.74 16.83
N LEU A 2 -4.70 -19.25 16.57
CA LEU A 2 -4.03 -19.21 15.26
C LEU A 2 -4.84 -19.86 14.12
N GLY A 3 -5.87 -20.63 14.42
CA GLY A 3 -6.70 -21.35 13.43
C GLY A 3 -7.60 -20.47 12.57
N ASP A 4 -7.96 -19.26 13.01
CA ASP A 4 -8.82 -18.36 12.23
C ASP A 4 -8.04 -17.42 11.29
N VAL A 5 -6.74 -17.30 11.47
CA VAL A 5 -5.86 -16.50 10.63
C VAL A 5 -5.70 -17.12 9.22
N TYR A 6 -5.99 -18.40 9.07
CA TYR A 6 -5.81 -19.18 7.83
C TYR A 6 -7.02 -19.24 6.90
N LYS A 7 -8.10 -18.55 7.21
CA LYS A 7 -9.18 -18.37 6.23
C LYS A 7 -8.74 -17.30 5.23
N ARG A 8 -7.72 -17.65 4.45
CA ARG A 8 -7.23 -16.99 3.22
C ARG A 8 -7.73 -15.55 3.05
N GLN A 9 -7.13 -14.62 3.81
CA GLN A 9 -7.38 -13.18 3.62
C GLN A 9 -6.75 -12.65 2.33
N LEU A 10 -5.85 -13.44 1.70
CA LEU A 10 -5.28 -13.18 0.40
C LEU A 10 -5.67 -14.31 -0.58
N HIS A 11 -6.07 -13.92 -1.77
CA HIS A 11 -6.56 -14.83 -2.81
C HIS A 11 -5.95 -14.44 -4.16
N THR A 12 -6.13 -15.31 -5.14
CA THR A 12 -5.76 -15.09 -6.54
C THR A 12 -6.34 -13.76 -7.02
N ASN A 13 -5.54 -12.98 -7.75
CA ASN A 13 -5.95 -11.73 -8.39
C ASN A 13 -7.17 -11.96 -9.29
N ASP A 14 -8.02 -10.95 -9.44
CA ASP A 14 -9.19 -11.03 -10.34
C ASP A 14 -8.81 -11.29 -11.80
N SER A 15 -7.62 -10.85 -12.21
CA SER A 15 -7.06 -11.15 -13.54
C SER A 15 -6.63 -12.61 -13.72
N ASN A 16 -6.60 -13.40 -12.65
CA ASN A 16 -6.07 -14.77 -12.60
C ASN A 16 -4.62 -14.88 -13.13
N ARG A 17 -3.85 -13.80 -12.97
CA ARG A 17 -2.47 -13.68 -13.47
C ARG A 17 -1.54 -13.11 -12.39
N PHE A 18 -0.24 -13.33 -12.59
CA PHE A 18 0.78 -12.61 -11.85
C PHE A 18 0.84 -11.16 -12.34
N GLU A 19 0.53 -10.21 -11.45
CA GLU A 19 0.54 -8.78 -11.74
C GLU A 19 1.85 -8.16 -11.26
N ALA A 20 2.76 -7.87 -12.22
CA ALA A 20 4.04 -7.20 -11.97
C ALA A 20 4.03 -5.83 -12.63
N ARG A 21 3.85 -4.78 -11.83
CA ARG A 21 3.80 -3.38 -12.30
C ARG A 21 4.00 -2.39 -11.18
N HIS A 22 4.32 -1.15 -11.49
CA HIS A 22 4.14 -0.05 -10.56
C HIS A 22 2.65 0.25 -10.42
N VAL A 23 2.22 0.47 -9.20
CA VAL A 23 0.86 0.91 -8.83
C VAL A 23 0.94 2.24 -8.13
N ASN A 24 -0.09 3.05 -8.25
CA ASN A 24 -0.22 4.27 -7.48
C ASN A 24 -0.98 3.98 -6.18
N LEU A 25 -0.41 4.44 -5.09
CA LEU A 25 -0.99 4.31 -3.75
C LEU A 25 -1.27 5.68 -3.19
N LYS A 26 -2.50 5.90 -2.78
CA LYS A 26 -2.90 7.07 -2.01
C LYS A 26 -2.71 6.80 -0.52
N VAL A 27 -2.00 7.69 0.16
CA VAL A 27 -1.83 7.66 1.62
C VAL A 27 -3.14 8.04 2.28
N ASN A 28 -3.65 7.21 3.20
CA ASN A 28 -4.87 7.51 3.93
C ASN A 28 -4.57 8.34 5.18
N SER A 29 -4.84 9.63 5.10
CA SER A 29 -4.59 10.60 6.18
C SER A 29 -5.37 10.34 7.48
N SER A 30 -6.44 9.54 7.42
CA SER A 30 -7.19 9.15 8.61
C SER A 30 -6.47 8.10 9.46
N ASN A 31 -5.56 7.33 8.87
CA ASN A 31 -4.73 6.37 9.61
C ASN A 31 -3.63 7.10 10.38
N LYS A 32 -3.49 6.81 11.67
CA LYS A 32 -2.54 7.50 12.58
C LYS A 32 -1.34 6.64 12.94
N SER A 33 -1.01 5.67 12.10
CA SER A 33 0.18 4.84 12.28
C SER A 33 1.46 5.62 11.99
N PHE A 34 2.50 5.40 12.79
CA PHE A 34 3.82 5.98 12.56
C PHE A 34 4.47 5.59 11.22
N PHE A 35 4.00 4.52 10.58
CA PHE A 35 4.42 4.15 9.23
C PHE A 35 4.09 5.25 8.20
N LEU A 36 3.12 6.12 8.50
CA LEU A 36 2.66 7.17 7.61
C LEU A 36 3.17 8.58 7.98
N ASP A 37 3.84 8.74 9.12
CA ASP A 37 4.23 10.05 9.68
C ASP A 37 5.11 10.91 8.76
N LYS A 38 5.82 10.28 7.81
CA LYS A 38 6.72 10.95 6.86
C LYS A 38 6.09 11.27 5.52
N TYR A 39 4.84 10.85 5.31
CA TYR A 39 4.11 11.15 4.09
C TYR A 39 3.20 12.37 4.28
N GLU A 40 2.97 13.10 3.19
CA GLU A 40 1.99 14.17 3.17
C GLU A 40 0.56 13.59 3.09
N THR A 41 -0.40 14.39 3.55
CA THR A 41 -1.82 14.03 3.45
C THR A 41 -2.20 13.81 1.99
N ASP A 42 -2.87 12.68 1.73
CA ASP A 42 -3.34 12.30 0.39
C ASP A 42 -2.23 12.16 -0.68
N GLN A 43 -0.98 12.08 -0.26
CA GLN A 43 0.15 11.87 -1.18
C GLN A 43 -0.05 10.61 -2.02
N VAL A 44 0.28 10.71 -3.32
CA VAL A 44 0.28 9.58 -4.25
C VAL A 44 1.71 9.07 -4.43
N LEU A 45 1.89 7.77 -4.24
CA LEU A 45 3.17 7.08 -4.30
C LEU A 45 3.18 6.08 -5.46
N ALA A 46 4.28 5.96 -6.18
CA ALA A 46 4.48 4.93 -7.19
C ALA A 46 5.29 3.76 -6.60
N ILE A 47 4.62 2.66 -6.28
CA ILE A 47 5.22 1.49 -5.59
C ILE A 47 5.11 0.24 -6.47
N PRO A 48 6.15 -0.61 -6.59
CA PRO A 48 6.07 -1.88 -7.29
C PRO A 48 5.11 -2.87 -6.62
N ASN A 49 4.31 -3.55 -7.44
CA ASN A 49 3.47 -4.66 -7.06
C ASN A 49 3.86 -5.89 -7.88
N ALA A 50 3.96 -7.08 -7.26
CA ALA A 50 4.41 -8.30 -7.92
C ALA A 50 3.80 -9.55 -7.25
N HIS A 51 2.52 -9.81 -7.55
CA HIS A 51 1.75 -10.88 -6.89
C HIS A 51 0.83 -11.63 -7.84
N ALA A 52 0.72 -12.95 -7.67
CA ALA A 52 -0.35 -13.78 -8.21
C ALA A 52 -1.55 -13.86 -7.27
N GLU A 53 -1.31 -13.80 -5.97
CA GLU A 53 -2.29 -13.91 -4.88
C GLU A 53 -2.21 -12.66 -4.01
N GLY A 54 -2.64 -11.53 -4.55
CA GLY A 54 -2.61 -10.23 -3.88
C GLY A 54 -3.98 -9.65 -3.54
N LYS A 55 -5.06 -10.37 -3.86
CA LYS A 55 -6.42 -9.91 -3.59
C LYS A 55 -6.75 -10.09 -2.11
N LEU A 56 -6.91 -8.98 -1.40
CA LEU A 56 -7.47 -8.98 -0.06
C LEU A 56 -8.92 -9.43 -0.09
N ILE A 57 -9.28 -10.42 0.72
CA ILE A 57 -10.67 -10.87 0.91
C ILE A 57 -11.05 -10.64 2.37
N LEU A 58 -12.12 -9.90 2.57
CA LEU A 58 -12.72 -9.64 3.86
C LEU A 58 -14.24 -9.86 3.75
N ASP A 59 -14.85 -10.39 4.80
CA ASP A 59 -16.30 -10.32 4.94
C ASP A 59 -16.75 -8.86 5.15
N LYS A 60 -18.03 -8.61 4.94
CA LYS A 60 -18.59 -7.26 4.99
C LYS A 60 -18.43 -6.61 6.36
N ASP A 61 -18.60 -7.39 7.44
CA ASP A 61 -18.52 -6.87 8.80
C ASP A 61 -17.09 -6.48 9.15
N LYS A 62 -16.10 -7.32 8.74
CA LYS A 62 -14.68 -7.04 8.93
C LYS A 62 -14.21 -5.85 8.09
N LEU A 63 -14.70 -5.74 6.87
CA LEU A 63 -14.40 -4.58 6.03
C LEU A 63 -14.91 -3.29 6.69
N THR A 64 -16.15 -3.29 7.19
CA THR A 64 -16.74 -2.16 7.90
C THR A 64 -15.96 -1.82 9.18
N GLU A 65 -15.51 -2.83 9.93
CA GLU A 65 -14.69 -2.64 11.13
C GLU A 65 -13.36 -1.94 10.81
N ILE A 66 -12.62 -2.44 9.80
CA ILE A 66 -11.33 -1.87 9.38
C ILE A 66 -11.48 -0.43 8.91
N GLU A 67 -12.53 -0.15 8.14
CA GLU A 67 -12.82 1.20 7.65
C GLU A 67 -13.18 2.16 8.80
N SER A 68 -14.09 1.76 9.68
CA SER A 68 -14.55 2.59 10.80
C SER A 68 -13.45 2.87 11.83
N ASN A 69 -12.50 1.94 11.97
CA ASN A 69 -11.35 2.08 12.86
C ASN A 69 -10.15 2.80 12.22
N ASN A 70 -10.30 3.33 11.00
CA ASN A 70 -9.22 3.99 10.24
C ASN A 70 -7.96 3.13 10.08
N GLN A 71 -8.13 1.82 9.94
CA GLN A 71 -7.02 0.87 9.80
C GLN A 71 -6.48 0.77 8.38
N VAL A 72 -7.15 1.32 7.38
CA VAL A 72 -6.63 1.38 6.00
C VAL A 72 -5.49 2.39 5.94
N ALA A 73 -4.29 1.94 5.58
CA ALA A 73 -3.10 2.78 5.45
C ALA A 73 -2.93 3.33 4.04
N PHE A 74 -3.11 2.47 3.05
CA PHE A 74 -2.94 2.81 1.64
C PHE A 74 -4.09 2.26 0.80
N ARG A 75 -4.46 3.03 -0.24
CA ARG A 75 -5.42 2.59 -1.26
C ARG A 75 -4.80 2.68 -2.65
N TYR A 76 -5.14 1.72 -3.50
CA TYR A 76 -4.86 1.83 -4.93
C TYR A 76 -5.62 3.02 -5.50
N CYS A 77 -4.98 3.75 -6.41
CA CYS A 77 -5.59 4.89 -7.08
C CYS A 77 -5.05 5.01 -8.51
N ASN A 78 -5.69 5.84 -9.33
CA ASN A 78 -5.16 6.20 -10.65
C ASN A 78 -4.01 7.24 -10.52
N SER A 79 -3.45 7.68 -11.64
CA SER A 79 -2.37 8.67 -11.67
C SER A 79 -2.74 10.03 -11.08
N GLU A 80 -4.03 10.34 -11.00
CA GLU A 80 -4.57 11.59 -10.44
C GLU A 80 -4.95 11.46 -8.95
N GLY A 81 -4.75 10.27 -8.36
CA GLY A 81 -5.11 9.98 -6.97
C GLY A 81 -6.60 9.69 -6.75
N SER A 82 -7.37 9.45 -7.83
CA SER A 82 -8.78 9.07 -7.71
C SER A 82 -8.91 7.59 -7.37
N LEU A 83 -9.83 7.28 -6.47
CA LEU A 83 -10.19 5.91 -6.06
C LEU A 83 -11.23 5.31 -7.03
N GLU A 84 -11.55 4.02 -6.84
CA GLU A 84 -12.50 3.26 -7.66
C GLU A 84 -12.12 3.20 -9.15
N ALA A 85 -10.82 3.31 -9.42
CA ALA A 85 -10.32 3.33 -10.80
C ALA A 85 -10.29 1.95 -11.47
N GLY A 86 -10.53 0.86 -10.73
CA GLY A 86 -10.56 -0.51 -11.22
C GLY A 86 -9.22 -0.96 -11.81
N TYR A 87 -9.26 -2.01 -12.65
CA TYR A 87 -8.09 -2.45 -13.40
C TYR A 87 -7.72 -1.43 -14.49
N PRO A 88 -6.44 -1.11 -14.69
CA PRO A 88 -5.22 -1.73 -14.16
C PRO A 88 -4.70 -1.11 -12.85
N TRP A 89 -5.37 -0.13 -12.27
CA TRP A 89 -4.91 0.64 -11.12
C TRP A 89 -4.98 -0.16 -9.82
N ASN A 90 -6.06 -0.96 -9.64
CA ASN A 90 -6.19 -1.97 -8.60
C ASN A 90 -5.99 -3.36 -9.22
N PRO A 91 -4.74 -3.81 -9.42
CA PRO A 91 -4.44 -5.00 -10.22
C PRO A 91 -4.84 -6.29 -9.51
N ASN A 92 -4.94 -6.26 -8.20
CA ASN A 92 -5.28 -7.41 -7.40
C ASN A 92 -6.81 -7.58 -7.22
N GLY A 93 -7.60 -6.53 -7.46
CA GLY A 93 -9.05 -6.55 -7.25
C GLY A 93 -9.45 -6.48 -5.77
N ALA A 94 -8.64 -5.82 -4.93
CA ALA A 94 -8.93 -5.67 -3.52
C ALA A 94 -10.18 -4.78 -3.29
N PRO A 95 -11.06 -5.12 -2.30
CA PRO A 95 -12.24 -4.33 -2.01
C PRO A 95 -11.84 -2.92 -1.54
N ASN A 96 -12.65 -1.92 -1.89
CA ASN A 96 -12.43 -0.50 -1.55
C ASN A 96 -11.02 0.00 -1.88
N ASP A 97 -10.38 -0.60 -2.90
CA ASP A 97 -9.01 -0.31 -3.32
C ASP A 97 -7.96 -0.47 -2.20
N ILE A 98 -8.22 -1.29 -1.19
CA ILE A 98 -7.31 -1.45 -0.06
C ILE A 98 -6.00 -2.10 -0.52
N ALA A 99 -4.89 -1.38 -0.37
CA ALA A 99 -3.54 -1.83 -0.71
C ALA A 99 -2.70 -2.17 0.53
N GLY A 100 -3.03 -1.59 1.67
CA GLY A 100 -2.36 -1.84 2.95
C GLY A 100 -3.23 -1.48 4.14
N ILE A 101 -3.10 -2.26 5.21
CA ILE A 101 -3.86 -2.10 6.46
C ILE A 101 -2.93 -2.16 7.67
N THR A 102 -3.32 -1.48 8.74
CA THR A 102 -2.66 -1.59 10.05
C THR A 102 -3.55 -2.32 11.05
N ASN A 103 -2.95 -2.81 12.12
CA ASN A 103 -3.73 -3.20 13.29
C ASN A 103 -4.29 -1.96 14.00
N SER A 104 -5.18 -2.16 14.97
CA SER A 104 -5.83 -1.08 15.72
C SER A 104 -4.85 -0.19 16.52
N ARG A 105 -3.68 -0.71 16.85
CA ARG A 105 -2.62 0.04 17.55
C ARG A 105 -1.72 0.84 16.58
N GLY A 106 -1.82 0.60 15.28
CA GLY A 106 -0.99 1.26 14.27
C GLY A 106 0.50 0.85 14.28
N ASN A 107 0.87 -0.25 14.94
CA ASN A 107 2.25 -0.72 15.07
C ASN A 107 2.55 -2.01 14.29
N VAL A 108 1.61 -2.49 13.50
CA VAL A 108 1.78 -3.57 12.53
C VAL A 108 1.15 -3.11 11.22
N LEU A 109 1.89 -3.18 10.14
CA LEU A 109 1.44 -2.87 8.78
C LEU A 109 1.54 -4.12 7.91
N GLY A 110 0.47 -4.44 7.20
CA GLY A 110 0.46 -5.41 6.12
C GLY A 110 0.06 -4.72 4.82
N MET A 111 0.85 -4.91 3.75
CA MET A 111 0.55 -4.35 2.43
C MET A 111 1.02 -5.27 1.31
N MET A 112 0.40 -5.15 0.14
CA MET A 112 0.77 -5.95 -1.02
C MET A 112 1.89 -5.31 -1.85
N PRO A 113 1.84 -4.01 -2.21
CA PRO A 113 2.96 -3.37 -2.89
C PRO A 113 4.23 -3.34 -2.06
N HIS A 114 5.38 -3.30 -2.73
CA HIS A 114 6.72 -3.44 -2.16
C HIS A 114 7.46 -2.11 -2.03
N PRO A 115 7.34 -1.37 -0.91
CA PRO A 115 8.04 -0.10 -0.72
C PRO A 115 9.57 -0.24 -0.68
N GLU A 116 10.09 -1.40 -0.27
CA GLU A 116 11.52 -1.70 -0.25
C GLU A 116 12.16 -1.69 -1.65
N ARG A 117 11.37 -1.87 -2.70
CA ARG A 117 11.85 -1.89 -4.10
C ARG A 117 11.95 -0.51 -4.73
N VAL A 118 11.54 0.54 -4.01
CA VAL A 118 11.67 1.96 -4.42
C VAL A 118 12.14 2.81 -3.24
N PHE A 119 13.20 2.35 -2.59
CA PHE A 119 13.85 3.07 -1.49
C PHE A 119 14.68 4.26 -1.98
N HIS A 120 15.34 4.10 -3.14
CA HIS A 120 16.12 5.14 -3.81
C HIS A 120 15.44 5.61 -5.10
N GLY A 121 15.70 6.85 -5.49
CA GLY A 121 15.12 7.45 -6.69
C GLY A 121 15.41 6.65 -7.98
N TRP A 122 16.61 6.09 -8.12
CA TRP A 122 16.99 5.28 -9.29
C TRP A 122 16.26 3.93 -9.40
N GLN A 123 15.56 3.50 -8.38
CA GLN A 123 14.76 2.25 -8.41
C GLN A 123 13.38 2.45 -9.07
N HIS A 124 12.96 3.71 -9.30
CA HIS A 124 11.78 3.98 -10.11
C HIS A 124 12.08 3.73 -11.59
N THR A 125 11.18 3.06 -12.29
CA THR A 125 11.35 2.70 -13.71
C THR A 125 11.39 3.91 -14.64
N ASP A 126 10.86 5.03 -14.22
CA ASP A 126 10.69 6.28 -14.96
C ASP A 126 11.64 7.41 -14.52
N TRP A 127 12.62 7.12 -13.65
CA TRP A 127 13.46 8.14 -13.04
C TRP A 127 14.18 9.02 -14.06
N THR A 128 14.56 8.46 -15.22
CA THR A 128 15.23 9.21 -16.29
C THR A 128 14.28 10.15 -17.05
N SER A 129 13.02 9.77 -17.21
CA SER A 129 12.03 10.55 -17.98
C SER A 129 11.30 11.58 -17.13
N THR A 130 11.20 11.37 -15.83
CA THR A 130 10.52 12.30 -14.90
C THR A 130 11.46 13.33 -14.27
N GLY A 131 12.78 13.23 -14.53
CA GLY A 131 13.78 14.10 -13.90
C GLY A 131 13.96 13.83 -12.40
N ARG A 132 13.52 12.68 -11.91
CA ARG A 132 13.69 12.26 -10.53
C ARG A 132 15.17 12.15 -10.18
N ASN A 133 15.57 12.69 -9.02
CA ASN A 133 16.95 12.57 -8.55
C ASN A 133 17.27 11.09 -8.25
N PRO A 134 18.21 10.45 -8.96
CA PRO A 134 18.54 9.05 -8.74
C PRO A 134 19.10 8.78 -7.34
N ASP A 135 19.86 9.70 -6.78
CA ASP A 135 20.48 9.57 -5.46
C ASP A 135 19.56 10.03 -4.33
N GLY A 136 18.41 10.58 -4.69
CA GLY A 136 17.39 11.02 -3.74
C GLY A 136 16.53 9.88 -3.19
N PRO A 137 15.59 10.20 -2.29
CA PRO A 137 14.65 9.22 -1.76
C PRO A 137 13.69 8.74 -2.85
N GLY A 138 13.42 7.44 -2.89
CA GLY A 138 12.29 6.87 -3.61
C GLY A 138 11.02 6.91 -2.75
N ASP A 139 9.88 6.68 -3.37
CA ASP A 139 8.55 6.83 -2.73
C ASP A 139 8.33 5.87 -1.55
N GLY A 140 9.03 4.73 -1.52
CA GLY A 140 8.94 3.77 -0.42
C GLY A 140 9.79 4.11 0.81
N ARG A 141 10.78 5.00 0.68
CA ARG A 141 11.77 5.26 1.73
C ARG A 141 11.15 5.86 2.99
N ALA A 142 10.24 6.79 2.85
CA ALA A 142 9.63 7.50 3.96
C ALA A 142 8.93 6.57 4.97
N LEU A 143 8.40 5.43 4.51
CA LEU A 143 7.82 4.41 5.38
C LEU A 143 8.85 3.87 6.39
N PHE A 144 10.04 3.54 5.92
CA PHE A 144 11.12 3.03 6.78
C PHE A 144 11.71 4.12 7.69
N GLU A 145 11.79 5.35 7.20
CA GLU A 145 12.24 6.49 8.01
C GLU A 145 11.27 6.76 9.17
N GLY A 146 9.96 6.62 8.96
CA GLY A 146 8.95 6.69 10.03
C GLY A 146 9.18 5.63 11.12
N VAL A 147 9.49 4.39 10.72
CA VAL A 147 9.82 3.31 11.66
C VAL A 147 11.08 3.65 12.47
N VAL A 148 12.15 4.07 11.82
CA VAL A 148 13.42 4.40 12.49
C VAL A 148 13.21 5.54 13.49
N GLU A 149 12.51 6.60 13.09
CA GLU A 149 12.24 7.71 14.00
C GLU A 149 11.40 7.30 15.21
N PHE A 150 10.39 6.42 15.00
CA PHE A 150 9.59 5.90 16.10
C PHE A 150 10.41 5.09 17.11
N LEU A 151 11.38 4.27 16.62
CA LEU A 151 12.22 3.44 17.48
C LEU A 151 13.33 4.23 18.19
N CYS A 152 13.70 5.40 17.70
CA CYS A 152 14.75 6.25 18.27
C CYS A 152 14.21 7.29 19.28
N LYS A 153 12.90 7.35 19.50
CA LYS A 153 12.25 8.17 20.54
C LYS A 153 12.18 7.43 21.86
#